data_1fd063e5381bfe0cecb6ed881e0b6a0e
#
_entry.id   1fd063e5381bfe0cecb6ed881e0b6a0e
#
_cell.length_a   1.000
_cell.length_b   1.000
_cell.length_c   1.000
_cell.angle_alpha   90.00
_cell.angle_beta   90.00
_cell.angle_gamma   90.00
#
_symmetry.space_group_name_H-M   'P 1'
#
loop_
_entity.id
_entity.type
_entity.pdbx_description
1 polymer ?
#
loop_
_entity_poly.entity_id
_entity_poly.type
_entity_poly.pdbx_seq_one_letter_code
_entity_poly.pdbx_strand_id
1 'polypeptide(L)'
;MSRWAAAGLLPSSAPALAVTRLSDNLVLISGAGGNVVALSGPEGTLLVDCGAAEHSRRLQQTLATLPGGGRVHTVFNTHWHVDHTGANELFRRAGARIIAHESTRLWMGTQIREQWENRVYQPRPREAWPTETFYYKSCRMTFAGEPIEYGYLPQAHTDGDIYVYFRGQNVLVAGGVLSVGRYPVLDYCTGGWIVGMTHATQQLLALTDDHTRIIPGSGPVQTRTDLQAEHDMLSAVYTTLWKMMRESLSANDMIAARPTAQYDARWGNPDLFISNAYEGMYGHIAEYLGKGVV
;
A
#
# COMPACT_ATOMS: atom_id res chain seq x y z
N MET A 1 -27.29 -54.15 2.66
CA MET A 1 -27.27 -52.94 3.55
C MET A 1 -25.86 -52.52 3.72
N SER A 2 -25.35 -51.60 2.87
CA SER A 2 -23.97 -51.09 2.95
C SER A 2 -24.04 -49.67 3.51
N ARG A 3 -23.43 -49.49 4.68
CA ARG A 3 -23.27 -48.19 5.34
C ARG A 3 -22.18 -47.40 4.64
N TRP A 4 -22.54 -46.29 4.06
CA TRP A 4 -21.61 -45.30 3.61
C TRP A 4 -21.15 -44.48 4.82
N ALA A 5 -19.87 -44.60 5.19
CA ALA A 5 -19.24 -43.71 6.16
C ALA A 5 -18.92 -42.39 5.45
N ALA A 6 -19.59 -41.33 5.86
CA ALA A 6 -19.24 -39.97 5.47
C ALA A 6 -17.91 -39.61 6.12
N ALA A 7 -16.85 -39.58 5.33
CA ALA A 7 -15.57 -39.00 5.76
C ALA A 7 -15.80 -37.48 5.89
N GLY A 8 -15.88 -37.02 7.13
CA GLY A 8 -15.89 -35.59 7.43
C GLY A 8 -14.56 -35.00 7.03
N LEU A 9 -14.58 -34.16 5.98
CA LEU A 9 -13.48 -33.27 5.64
C LEU A 9 -13.30 -32.32 6.83
N LEU A 10 -12.25 -32.52 7.62
CA LEU A 10 -11.80 -31.54 8.59
C LEU A 10 -11.53 -30.22 7.81
N PRO A 11 -12.02 -29.08 8.29
CA PRO A 11 -11.70 -27.81 7.65
C PRO A 11 -10.19 -27.64 7.70
N SER A 12 -9.54 -27.54 6.54
CA SER A 12 -8.14 -27.15 6.42
C SER A 12 -8.00 -25.82 7.15
N SER A 13 -7.36 -25.81 8.30
CA SER A 13 -7.07 -24.59 9.03
C SER A 13 -6.07 -23.82 8.19
N ALA A 14 -6.54 -22.77 7.52
CA ALA A 14 -5.65 -21.87 6.83
C ALA A 14 -4.57 -21.36 7.82
N PRO A 15 -3.30 -21.22 7.40
CA PRO A 15 -2.20 -20.87 8.29
C PRO A 15 -2.50 -19.60 9.09
N ALA A 16 -2.08 -19.58 10.36
CA ALA A 16 -2.21 -18.40 11.22
C ALA A 16 -1.47 -17.21 10.60
N LEU A 17 -1.95 -15.96 10.88
CA LEU A 17 -1.23 -14.76 10.50
C LEU A 17 0.09 -14.69 11.27
N ALA A 18 1.17 -14.33 10.58
CA ALA A 18 2.48 -14.17 11.21
C ALA A 18 2.55 -12.83 11.95
N VAL A 19 2.99 -12.86 13.21
CA VAL A 19 3.16 -11.64 14.04
C VAL A 19 4.65 -11.44 14.32
N THR A 20 5.19 -10.34 13.83
CA THR A 20 6.56 -9.90 14.10
C THR A 20 6.56 -8.73 15.08
N ARG A 21 7.20 -8.88 16.23
CA ARG A 21 7.29 -7.82 17.23
C ARG A 21 8.26 -6.74 16.75
N LEU A 22 7.78 -5.50 16.65
CA LEU A 22 8.60 -4.32 16.38
C LEU A 22 9.03 -3.61 17.65
N SER A 23 8.17 -3.62 18.69
CA SER A 23 8.48 -3.14 20.04
C SER A 23 7.54 -3.82 21.06
N ASP A 24 7.45 -3.30 22.27
CA ASP A 24 6.59 -3.86 23.33
C ASP A 24 5.10 -3.78 22.98
N ASN A 25 4.68 -2.76 22.23
CA ASN A 25 3.29 -2.50 21.87
C ASN A 25 3.05 -2.28 20.38
N LEU A 26 4.07 -2.44 19.52
CA LEU A 26 3.96 -2.31 18.08
C LEU A 26 4.34 -3.65 17.41
N VAL A 27 3.48 -4.15 16.55
CA VAL A 27 3.71 -5.39 15.79
C VAL A 27 3.40 -5.21 14.31
N LEU A 28 4.09 -5.99 13.49
CA LEU A 28 3.76 -6.24 12.08
C LEU A 28 3.03 -7.56 11.99
N ILE A 29 1.85 -7.57 11.36
CA ILE A 29 1.05 -8.75 11.06
C ILE A 29 1.09 -8.98 9.56
N SER A 30 1.60 -10.14 9.14
CA SER A 30 1.72 -10.54 7.74
C SER A 30 0.82 -11.73 7.41
N GLY A 31 0.47 -11.89 6.13
CA GLY A 31 -0.41 -12.96 5.65
C GLY A 31 -1.89 -12.60 5.64
N ALA A 32 -2.22 -11.34 5.87
CA ALA A 32 -3.59 -10.82 5.81
C ALA A 32 -3.98 -10.28 4.42
N GLY A 33 -3.22 -10.55 3.38
CA GLY A 33 -3.27 -9.91 2.07
C GLY A 33 -2.09 -8.93 1.98
N GLY A 34 -2.25 -7.69 2.41
CA GLY A 34 -1.17 -6.76 2.69
C GLY A 34 -0.61 -6.90 4.12
N ASN A 35 0.45 -6.16 4.42
CA ASN A 35 0.96 -5.96 5.76
C ASN A 35 -0.02 -5.11 6.60
N VAL A 36 -0.13 -5.45 7.88
CA VAL A 36 -0.91 -4.67 8.86
C VAL A 36 0.02 -4.33 10.02
N VAL A 37 0.14 -3.05 10.36
CA VAL A 37 0.87 -2.63 11.56
C VAL A 37 -0.12 -2.30 12.67
N ALA A 38 0.07 -2.87 13.86
CA ALA A 38 -0.82 -2.71 14.99
C ALA A 38 -0.08 -2.13 16.20
N LEU A 39 -0.51 -0.95 16.66
CA LEU A 39 -0.06 -0.30 17.88
C LEU A 39 -1.13 -0.52 18.97
N SER A 40 -0.77 -1.24 20.01
CA SER A 40 -1.64 -1.54 21.15
C SER A 40 -1.53 -0.46 22.24
N GLY A 41 -2.67 -0.14 22.85
CA GLY A 41 -2.74 0.81 23.96
C GLY A 41 -3.95 0.59 24.87
N PRO A 42 -4.08 1.35 25.96
CA PRO A 42 -5.20 1.23 26.88
C PRO A 42 -6.55 1.61 26.22
N GLU A 43 -6.54 2.42 25.17
CA GLU A 43 -7.73 2.86 24.44
C GLU A 43 -8.20 1.83 23.41
N GLY A 44 -7.40 0.79 23.16
CA GLY A 44 -7.58 -0.23 22.13
C GLY A 44 -6.37 -0.30 21.21
N THR A 45 -6.61 -0.66 19.94
CA THR A 45 -5.54 -0.81 18.94
C THR A 45 -5.70 0.20 17.81
N LEU A 46 -4.59 0.81 17.40
CA LEU A 46 -4.48 1.56 16.16
C LEU A 46 -3.85 0.67 15.10
N LEU A 47 -4.45 0.62 13.91
CA LEU A 47 -3.96 -0.13 12.76
C LEU A 47 -3.48 0.80 11.66
N VAL A 48 -2.43 0.38 10.93
CA VAL A 48 -2.12 0.89 9.60
C VAL A 48 -2.37 -0.24 8.62
N ASP A 49 -3.34 -0.04 7.73
CA ASP A 49 -4.02 -1.01 6.89
C ASP A 49 -4.76 -2.10 7.69
N CYS A 50 -5.58 -2.88 7.00
CA CYS A 50 -6.39 -3.90 7.65
C CYS A 50 -6.56 -5.19 6.81
N GLY A 51 -5.68 -5.40 5.84
CA GLY A 51 -5.65 -6.63 5.04
C GLY A 51 -6.84 -6.80 4.11
N ALA A 52 -6.91 -7.96 3.47
CA ALA A 52 -7.98 -8.35 2.58
C ALA A 52 -9.22 -8.86 3.32
N ALA A 53 -10.40 -8.73 2.72
CA ALA A 53 -11.69 -9.04 3.34
C ALA A 53 -11.81 -10.50 3.83
N GLU A 54 -11.27 -11.45 3.07
CA GLU A 54 -11.25 -12.88 3.42
C GLU A 54 -10.41 -13.20 4.66
N HIS A 55 -9.53 -12.30 5.06
CA HIS A 55 -8.68 -12.45 6.24
C HIS A 55 -9.20 -11.68 7.47
N SER A 56 -10.26 -10.89 7.35
CA SER A 56 -10.77 -9.99 8.38
C SER A 56 -11.02 -10.69 9.73
N ARG A 57 -11.65 -11.87 9.72
CA ARG A 57 -11.92 -12.63 10.96
C ARG A 57 -10.62 -13.12 11.62
N ARG A 58 -9.67 -13.60 10.83
CA ARG A 58 -8.36 -14.04 11.35
C ARG A 58 -7.56 -12.86 11.90
N LEU A 59 -7.59 -11.73 11.22
CA LEU A 59 -6.97 -10.51 11.72
C LEU A 59 -7.59 -10.10 13.06
N GLN A 60 -8.91 -10.08 13.18
CA GLN A 60 -9.59 -9.78 14.43
C GLN A 60 -9.20 -10.75 15.57
N GLN A 61 -9.13 -12.05 15.29
CA GLN A 61 -8.68 -13.06 16.26
C GLN A 61 -7.22 -12.84 16.68
N THR A 62 -6.32 -12.52 15.73
CA THR A 62 -4.93 -12.22 16.02
C THR A 62 -4.81 -10.97 16.89
N LEU A 63 -5.55 -9.90 16.57
CA LEU A 63 -5.56 -8.66 17.36
C LEU A 63 -6.05 -8.91 18.80
N ALA A 64 -7.02 -9.81 19.01
CA ALA A 64 -7.54 -10.14 20.33
C ALA A 64 -6.47 -10.82 21.24
N THR A 65 -5.39 -11.35 20.67
CA THR A 65 -4.27 -11.94 21.44
C THR A 65 -3.22 -10.91 21.87
N LEU A 66 -3.28 -9.67 21.31
CA LEU A 66 -2.31 -8.62 21.63
C LEU A 66 -2.67 -7.92 22.95
N PRO A 67 -1.69 -7.34 23.66
CA PRO A 67 -1.95 -6.53 24.85
C PRO A 67 -2.93 -5.40 24.56
N GLY A 68 -3.95 -5.21 25.40
CA GLY A 68 -5.03 -4.24 25.15
C GLY A 68 -5.95 -4.61 23.99
N GLY A 69 -5.85 -5.83 23.51
CA GLY A 69 -6.40 -6.31 22.25
C GLY A 69 -7.91 -6.44 22.18
N GLY A 70 -8.36 -6.59 20.95
CA GLY A 70 -9.75 -6.87 20.55
C GLY A 70 -10.51 -5.66 20.05
N ARG A 71 -10.38 -4.47 20.62
CA ARG A 71 -11.06 -3.26 20.13
C ARG A 71 -10.13 -2.46 19.22
N VAL A 72 -10.46 -2.37 17.94
CA VAL A 72 -9.79 -1.44 17.03
C VAL A 72 -10.41 -0.04 17.21
N HIS A 73 -9.59 0.92 17.59
CA HIS A 73 -9.98 2.33 17.79
C HIS A 73 -9.81 3.15 16.51
N THR A 74 -8.68 2.99 15.82
CA THR A 74 -8.34 3.75 14.63
C THR A 74 -7.73 2.83 13.58
N VAL A 75 -8.08 3.04 12.32
CA VAL A 75 -7.44 2.43 11.15
C VAL A 75 -6.94 3.54 10.24
N PHE A 76 -5.67 3.52 9.86
CA PHE A 76 -5.17 4.27 8.71
C PHE A 76 -5.22 3.39 7.48
N ASN A 77 -5.74 3.88 6.35
CA ASN A 77 -5.55 3.21 5.07
C ASN A 77 -4.45 3.93 4.30
N THR A 78 -3.38 3.20 3.95
CA THR A 78 -2.27 3.77 3.18
C THR A 78 -2.69 4.13 1.77
N HIS A 79 -3.61 3.37 1.16
CA HIS A 79 -4.23 3.60 -0.14
C HIS A 79 -5.53 2.79 -0.27
N TRP A 80 -6.19 2.80 -1.43
CA TRP A 80 -7.53 2.22 -1.59
C TRP A 80 -7.57 0.70 -1.83
N HIS A 81 -6.49 0.04 -2.22
CA HIS A 81 -6.49 -1.36 -2.66
C HIS A 81 -7.11 -2.29 -1.65
N VAL A 82 -7.81 -3.31 -2.16
CA VAL A 82 -8.68 -4.19 -1.37
C VAL A 82 -7.95 -5.09 -0.39
N ASP A 83 -6.69 -5.38 -0.65
CA ASP A 83 -5.80 -6.14 0.23
C ASP A 83 -5.23 -5.31 1.40
N HIS A 84 -5.49 -4.00 1.40
CA HIS A 84 -5.16 -3.05 2.47
C HIS A 84 -6.38 -2.53 3.22
N THR A 85 -7.54 -2.49 2.57
CA THR A 85 -8.78 -1.89 3.10
C THR A 85 -9.91 -2.90 3.37
N GLY A 86 -9.63 -4.20 3.18
CA GLY A 86 -10.66 -5.24 3.16
C GLY A 86 -11.47 -5.38 4.43
N ALA A 87 -10.86 -5.19 5.60
CA ALA A 87 -11.55 -5.28 6.88
C ALA A 87 -12.15 -3.94 7.40
N ASN A 88 -12.11 -2.86 6.61
CA ASN A 88 -12.65 -1.56 7.02
C ASN A 88 -14.09 -1.64 7.52
N GLU A 89 -14.98 -2.32 6.78
CA GLU A 89 -16.38 -2.45 7.15
C GLU A 89 -16.57 -3.13 8.52
N LEU A 90 -15.80 -4.19 8.79
CA LEU A 90 -15.81 -4.90 10.06
C LEU A 90 -15.44 -3.95 11.22
N PHE A 91 -14.33 -3.24 11.09
CA PHE A 91 -13.83 -2.38 12.16
C PHE A 91 -14.69 -1.12 12.33
N ARG A 92 -15.17 -0.52 11.24
CA ARG A 92 -16.07 0.62 11.32
C ARG A 92 -17.40 0.28 12.02
N ARG A 93 -18.00 -0.88 11.71
CA ARG A 93 -19.20 -1.34 12.41
C ARG A 93 -18.96 -1.58 13.90
N ALA A 94 -17.72 -1.90 14.28
CA ALA A 94 -17.29 -2.00 15.67
C ALA A 94 -16.94 -0.64 16.33
N GLY A 95 -17.09 0.48 15.59
CA GLY A 95 -16.89 1.84 16.10
C GLY A 95 -15.51 2.43 15.85
N ALA A 96 -14.66 1.82 15.01
CA ALA A 96 -13.37 2.36 14.67
C ALA A 96 -13.49 3.60 13.77
N ARG A 97 -12.57 4.59 13.99
CA ARG A 97 -12.29 5.66 13.04
C ARG A 97 -11.46 5.10 11.89
N ILE A 98 -11.71 5.55 10.68
CA ILE A 98 -10.89 5.21 9.52
C ILE A 98 -10.37 6.51 8.92
N ILE A 99 -9.04 6.66 8.85
CA ILE A 99 -8.35 7.85 8.37
C ILE A 99 -7.61 7.50 7.08
N ALA A 100 -7.79 8.31 6.04
CA ALA A 100 -7.10 8.15 4.76
C ALA A 100 -7.00 9.48 4.00
N HIS A 101 -6.29 9.48 2.88
CA HIS A 101 -6.37 10.58 1.93
C HIS A 101 -7.76 10.67 1.28
N GLU A 102 -8.17 11.88 0.86
CA GLU A 102 -9.47 12.10 0.21
C GLU A 102 -9.64 11.24 -1.06
N SER A 103 -8.60 11.11 -1.88
CA SER A 103 -8.63 10.28 -3.09
C SER A 103 -8.87 8.80 -2.77
N THR A 104 -8.31 8.28 -1.68
CA THR A 104 -8.60 6.92 -1.21
C THR A 104 -10.10 6.72 -0.98
N ARG A 105 -10.77 7.69 -0.33
CA ARG A 105 -12.23 7.64 -0.14
C ARG A 105 -12.99 7.73 -1.46
N LEU A 106 -12.53 8.58 -2.39
CA LEU A 106 -13.12 8.74 -3.72
C LEU A 106 -13.09 7.41 -4.48
N TRP A 107 -11.93 6.78 -4.55
CA TRP A 107 -11.74 5.50 -5.27
C TRP A 107 -12.55 4.37 -4.65
N MET A 108 -12.65 4.30 -3.32
CA MET A 108 -13.51 3.31 -2.67
C MET A 108 -15.00 3.48 -2.99
N GLY A 109 -15.42 4.68 -3.38
CA GLY A 109 -16.80 4.99 -3.78
C GLY A 109 -17.06 4.92 -5.27
N THR A 110 -16.06 4.61 -6.10
CA THR A 110 -16.12 4.67 -7.55
C THR A 110 -15.93 3.28 -8.18
N GLN A 111 -16.54 3.03 -9.34
CA GLN A 111 -16.21 1.86 -10.14
C GLN A 111 -14.86 2.10 -10.81
N ILE A 112 -13.90 1.22 -10.58
CA ILE A 112 -12.55 1.31 -11.14
C ILE A 112 -12.34 0.15 -12.10
N ARG A 113 -11.89 0.45 -13.32
CA ARG A 113 -11.46 -0.56 -14.29
C ARG A 113 -9.94 -0.61 -14.31
N GLU A 114 -9.39 -1.60 -13.61
CA GLU A 114 -7.97 -1.90 -13.65
C GLU A 114 -7.59 -2.66 -14.92
N GLN A 115 -7.04 -1.93 -15.90
CA GLN A 115 -6.72 -2.50 -17.22
C GLN A 115 -5.59 -3.52 -17.12
N TRP A 116 -4.58 -3.25 -16.31
CA TRP A 116 -3.41 -4.10 -16.12
C TRP A 116 -3.70 -5.41 -15.36
N GLU A 117 -4.79 -5.45 -14.55
CA GLU A 117 -5.30 -6.69 -13.91
C GLU A 117 -6.43 -7.35 -14.73
N ASN A 118 -6.93 -6.68 -15.77
CA ASN A 118 -8.17 -7.05 -16.45
C ASN A 118 -9.34 -7.24 -15.45
N ARG A 119 -9.46 -6.34 -14.50
CA ARG A 119 -10.42 -6.41 -13.39
C ARG A 119 -11.26 -5.14 -13.27
N VAL A 120 -12.50 -5.31 -12.83
CA VAL A 120 -13.41 -4.20 -12.48
C VAL A 120 -13.72 -4.28 -10.99
N TYR A 121 -13.30 -3.26 -10.25
CA TYR A 121 -13.66 -3.08 -8.87
C TYR A 121 -14.97 -2.30 -8.78
N GLN A 122 -15.93 -2.85 -8.05
CA GLN A 122 -17.21 -2.18 -7.79
C GLN A 122 -17.07 -1.21 -6.61
N PRO A 123 -17.88 -0.14 -6.56
CA PRO A 123 -17.91 0.76 -5.41
C PRO A 123 -18.14 -0.02 -4.12
N ARG A 124 -17.36 0.30 -3.09
CA ARG A 124 -17.50 -0.29 -1.76
C ARG A 124 -18.71 0.30 -1.03
N PRO A 125 -19.36 -0.44 -0.14
CA PRO A 125 -20.41 0.11 0.71
C PRO A 125 -19.85 1.25 1.59
N ARG A 126 -20.70 2.23 1.94
CA ARG A 126 -20.27 3.40 2.73
C ARG A 126 -19.64 3.03 4.08
N GLU A 127 -20.00 1.90 4.63
CA GLU A 127 -19.44 1.35 5.86
C GLU A 127 -17.96 0.96 5.72
N ALA A 128 -17.46 0.78 4.50
CA ALA A 128 -16.04 0.52 4.24
C ALA A 128 -15.21 1.80 4.03
N TRP A 129 -15.86 2.96 3.85
CA TRP A 129 -15.15 4.20 3.52
C TRP A 129 -14.46 4.82 4.73
N PRO A 130 -13.38 5.58 4.52
CA PRO A 130 -12.79 6.45 5.54
C PRO A 130 -13.83 7.37 6.18
N THR A 131 -13.79 7.46 7.51
CA THR A 131 -14.65 8.37 8.30
C THR A 131 -14.07 9.77 8.37
N GLU A 132 -12.75 9.87 8.26
CA GLU A 132 -11.99 11.11 8.25
C GLU A 132 -11.02 11.10 7.08
N THR A 133 -10.91 12.22 6.42
CA THR A 133 -9.98 12.40 5.31
C THR A 133 -9.18 13.68 5.47
N PHE A 134 -8.01 13.71 4.86
CA PHE A 134 -7.18 14.90 4.77
C PHE A 134 -6.65 15.07 3.34
N TYR A 135 -6.10 16.26 3.07
CA TYR A 135 -5.61 16.67 1.77
C TYR A 135 -4.31 17.47 1.94
N TYR A 136 -3.34 17.31 1.10
CA TYR A 136 -2.08 18.08 0.97
C TYR A 136 -1.16 18.24 2.19
N LYS A 137 -1.47 17.83 3.40
CA LYS A 137 -0.64 18.12 4.57
C LYS A 137 -0.14 16.87 5.26
N SER A 138 1.00 17.00 5.94
CA SER A 138 1.34 16.10 7.02
C SER A 138 0.55 16.51 8.26
N CYS A 139 0.06 15.52 8.97
CA CYS A 139 -0.69 15.66 10.21
C CYS A 139 0.05 14.94 11.35
N ARG A 140 -0.29 15.30 12.58
CA ARG A 140 0.25 14.65 13.78
C ARG A 140 -0.87 14.31 14.73
N MET A 141 -0.71 13.18 15.40
CA MET A 141 -1.55 12.77 16.53
C MET A 141 -0.72 11.98 17.55
N THR A 142 -1.30 11.73 18.71
CA THR A 142 -0.73 10.82 19.71
C THR A 142 -1.71 9.69 19.95
N PHE A 143 -1.21 8.46 20.04
CA PHE A 143 -2.00 7.30 20.42
C PHE A 143 -1.16 6.41 21.38
N ALA A 144 -1.71 6.04 22.51
CA ALA A 144 -1.00 5.26 23.54
C ALA A 144 0.38 5.85 23.94
N GLY A 145 0.50 7.19 23.96
CA GLY A 145 1.75 7.89 24.23
C GLY A 145 2.73 7.96 23.06
N GLU A 146 2.47 7.28 21.95
CA GLU A 146 3.30 7.31 20.74
C GLU A 146 2.95 8.52 19.86
N PRO A 147 3.92 9.40 19.54
CA PRO A 147 3.72 10.47 18.56
C PRO A 147 3.73 9.89 17.14
N ILE A 148 2.63 10.09 16.43
CA ILE A 148 2.40 9.60 15.08
C ILE A 148 2.34 10.78 14.14
N GLU A 149 3.14 10.74 13.07
CA GLU A 149 3.05 11.63 11.93
C GLU A 149 2.56 10.84 10.71
N TYR A 150 1.63 11.40 9.96
CA TYR A 150 1.16 10.81 8.71
C TYR A 150 1.00 11.89 7.65
N GLY A 151 1.20 11.54 6.40
CA GLY A 151 1.18 12.54 5.34
C GLY A 151 0.98 11.95 3.95
N TYR A 152 0.59 12.82 3.03
CA TYR A 152 0.30 12.49 1.66
C TYR A 152 1.56 12.29 0.83
N LEU A 153 1.52 11.28 -0.03
CA LEU A 153 2.53 10.95 -1.04
C LEU A 153 1.89 11.11 -2.43
N PRO A 154 2.03 12.29 -3.05
CA PRO A 154 1.25 12.63 -4.25
C PRO A 154 1.50 11.70 -5.43
N GLN A 155 0.41 11.13 -5.98
CA GLN A 155 0.38 10.38 -7.23
C GLN A 155 1.51 9.31 -7.32
N ALA A 156 1.74 8.57 -6.25
CA ALA A 156 2.83 7.60 -6.17
C ALA A 156 2.41 6.23 -6.73
N HIS A 157 2.06 5.27 -5.87
CA HIS A 157 1.47 3.99 -6.26
C HIS A 157 0.02 4.16 -6.76
N THR A 158 -0.75 5.01 -6.07
CA THR A 158 -2.05 5.57 -6.45
C THR A 158 -2.00 7.10 -6.30
N ASP A 159 -3.10 7.83 -6.50
CA ASP A 159 -3.16 9.24 -6.12
C ASP A 159 -3.63 9.49 -4.68
N GLY A 160 -3.81 8.43 -3.90
CA GLY A 160 -4.28 8.50 -2.51
C GLY A 160 -3.30 7.95 -1.47
N ASP A 161 -2.03 7.76 -1.84
CA ASP A 161 -1.04 7.16 -0.93
C ASP A 161 -0.72 8.06 0.24
N ILE A 162 -0.57 7.45 1.42
CA ILE A 162 -0.07 8.10 2.63
C ILE A 162 1.00 7.25 3.29
N TYR A 163 1.90 7.92 4.00
CA TYR A 163 2.76 7.27 4.99
C TYR A 163 2.21 7.45 6.40
N VAL A 164 2.57 6.54 7.30
CA VAL A 164 2.34 6.67 8.74
C VAL A 164 3.65 6.40 9.47
N TYR A 165 4.11 7.35 10.27
CA TYR A 165 5.39 7.28 10.97
C TYR A 165 5.20 7.30 12.49
N PHE A 166 5.55 6.21 13.15
CA PHE A 166 5.65 6.08 14.60
C PHE A 166 6.99 6.66 15.05
N ARG A 167 7.00 7.95 15.39
CA ARG A 167 8.23 8.74 15.61
C ARG A 167 9.05 8.26 16.79
N GLY A 168 8.40 7.93 17.92
CA GLY A 168 9.08 7.45 19.12
C GLY A 168 9.72 6.08 18.93
N GLN A 169 9.16 5.27 18.06
CA GLN A 169 9.64 3.91 17.77
C GLN A 169 10.50 3.80 16.52
N ASN A 170 10.64 4.89 15.77
CA ASN A 170 11.36 4.98 14.51
C ASN A 170 10.91 3.90 13.49
N VAL A 171 9.58 3.76 13.31
CA VAL A 171 8.96 2.84 12.38
C VAL A 171 8.09 3.62 11.40
N LEU A 172 8.41 3.56 10.12
CA LEU A 172 7.68 4.21 9.03
C LEU A 172 6.95 3.16 8.20
N VAL A 173 5.64 3.33 8.02
CA VAL A 173 4.83 2.50 7.11
C VAL A 173 4.70 3.25 5.79
N ALA A 174 5.23 2.66 4.72
CA ALA A 174 5.29 3.24 3.39
C ALA A 174 4.15 2.76 2.47
N GLY A 175 3.38 1.74 2.88
CA GLY A 175 2.31 1.18 2.06
C GLY A 175 2.78 0.71 0.69
N GLY A 176 2.01 1.00 -0.36
CA GLY A 176 2.30 0.62 -1.75
C GLY A 176 3.50 1.32 -2.37
N VAL A 177 4.07 2.33 -1.71
CA VAL A 177 5.21 3.11 -2.22
C VAL A 177 6.54 2.37 -2.12
N LEU A 178 6.64 1.32 -1.33
CA LEU A 178 7.84 0.49 -1.23
C LEU A 178 7.54 -0.95 -1.60
N SER A 179 8.27 -1.50 -2.56
CA SER A 179 8.13 -2.86 -3.08
C SER A 179 9.29 -3.76 -2.69
N VAL A 180 9.04 -5.06 -2.53
CA VAL A 180 10.05 -6.03 -2.12
C VAL A 180 10.09 -7.21 -3.09
N GLY A 181 11.27 -7.44 -3.70
CA GLY A 181 11.50 -8.57 -4.60
C GLY A 181 10.69 -8.55 -5.89
N ARG A 182 10.09 -7.43 -6.22
CA ARG A 182 9.36 -7.18 -7.47
C ARG A 182 9.40 -5.70 -7.82
N TYR A 183 9.24 -5.39 -9.10
CA TYR A 183 9.03 -4.01 -9.51
C TYR A 183 7.77 -3.41 -8.90
N PRO A 184 7.78 -2.09 -8.59
CA PRO A 184 6.60 -1.40 -8.07
C PRO A 184 5.41 -1.50 -9.02
N VAL A 185 4.23 -1.64 -8.47
CA VAL A 185 3.00 -1.45 -9.22
C VAL A 185 2.73 0.05 -9.30
N LEU A 186 2.50 0.54 -10.51
CA LEU A 186 2.05 1.90 -10.79
C LEU A 186 0.58 1.79 -11.21
N ASP A 187 -0.33 2.12 -10.30
CA ASP A 187 -1.76 2.09 -10.59
C ASP A 187 -2.17 3.38 -11.34
N TYR A 188 -1.84 3.43 -12.63
CA TYR A 188 -2.14 4.58 -13.47
C TYR A 188 -3.64 4.82 -13.64
N CYS A 189 -4.49 3.81 -13.44
CA CYS A 189 -5.94 3.93 -13.50
C CYS A 189 -6.49 4.80 -12.36
N THR A 190 -5.78 4.87 -11.23
CA THR A 190 -6.11 5.73 -10.09
C THR A 190 -5.03 6.77 -9.80
N GLY A 191 -4.29 7.18 -10.82
CA GLY A 191 -3.40 8.34 -10.79
C GLY A 191 -1.98 8.08 -10.32
N GLY A 192 -1.59 6.83 -10.11
CA GLY A 192 -0.21 6.45 -9.81
C GLY A 192 0.69 6.53 -11.04
N TRP A 193 1.95 6.98 -10.87
CA TRP A 193 2.91 7.03 -11.94
C TRP A 193 4.35 7.12 -11.45
N ILE A 194 5.31 6.84 -12.35
CA ILE A 194 6.73 6.67 -12.00
C ILE A 194 7.36 7.93 -11.40
N VAL A 195 6.98 9.14 -11.84
CA VAL A 195 7.53 10.39 -11.28
C VAL A 195 7.01 10.63 -9.89
N GLY A 196 5.71 10.39 -9.65
CA GLY A 196 5.12 10.46 -8.31
C GLY A 196 5.77 9.48 -7.35
N MET A 197 6.03 8.22 -7.79
CA MET A 197 6.78 7.24 -6.99
C MET A 197 8.20 7.71 -6.66
N THR A 198 8.91 8.32 -7.63
CA THR A 198 10.24 8.88 -7.41
C THR A 198 10.22 10.01 -6.36
N HIS A 199 9.24 10.92 -6.45
CA HIS A 199 9.07 11.98 -5.45
C HIS A 199 8.68 11.44 -4.08
N ALA A 200 7.78 10.45 -4.03
CA ALA A 200 7.35 9.82 -2.78
C ALA A 200 8.51 9.13 -2.06
N THR A 201 9.31 8.32 -2.78
CA THR A 201 10.51 7.69 -2.20
C THR A 201 11.52 8.71 -1.72
N GLN A 202 11.73 9.82 -2.45
CA GLN A 202 12.58 10.92 -2.00
C GLN A 202 12.05 11.59 -0.73
N GLN A 203 10.73 11.83 -0.64
CA GLN A 203 10.09 12.37 0.56
C GLN A 203 10.27 11.45 1.77
N LEU A 204 10.09 10.14 1.59
CA LEU A 204 10.30 9.14 2.65
C LEU A 204 11.76 9.08 3.09
N LEU A 205 12.72 9.17 2.15
CA LEU A 205 14.16 9.24 2.47
C LEU A 205 14.51 10.46 3.32
N ALA A 206 13.87 11.61 3.08
CA ALA A 206 14.07 12.82 3.88
C ALA A 206 13.52 12.70 5.30
N LEU A 207 12.57 11.80 5.55
CA LEU A 207 11.95 11.54 6.86
C LEU A 207 12.71 10.51 7.70
N THR A 208 13.55 9.66 7.06
CA THR A 208 14.15 8.47 7.64
C THR A 208 15.64 8.65 7.93
N ASP A 209 16.14 7.90 8.89
CA ASP A 209 17.56 7.71 9.19
C ASP A 209 17.99 6.24 9.00
N ASP A 210 19.26 5.91 9.24
CA ASP A 210 19.82 4.58 9.04
C ASP A 210 19.27 3.51 10.02
N HIS A 211 18.57 3.93 11.06
CA HIS A 211 17.94 3.06 12.07
C HIS A 211 16.43 2.91 11.83
N THR A 212 15.85 3.66 10.91
CA THR A 212 14.42 3.59 10.62
C THR A 212 14.07 2.24 10.03
N ARG A 213 13.09 1.58 10.66
CA ARG A 213 12.47 0.36 10.11
C ARG A 213 11.31 0.78 9.21
N ILE A 214 11.37 0.36 7.96
CA ILE A 214 10.39 0.76 6.94
C ILE A 214 9.51 -0.43 6.61
N ILE A 215 8.21 -0.27 6.74
CA ILE A 215 7.22 -1.32 6.48
C ILE A 215 6.61 -1.09 5.09
N PRO A 216 6.86 -1.99 4.12
CA PRO A 216 6.22 -1.96 2.82
C PRO A 216 4.76 -2.42 2.90
N GLY A 217 3.99 -2.20 1.84
CA GLY A 217 2.63 -2.74 1.73
C GLY A 217 2.56 -4.27 1.80
N SER A 218 3.63 -4.95 1.38
CA SER A 218 3.76 -6.42 1.44
C SER A 218 5.23 -6.83 1.55
N GLY A 219 5.51 -7.90 2.27
CA GLY A 219 6.87 -8.42 2.46
C GLY A 219 7.51 -8.02 3.80
N PRO A 220 8.81 -8.33 3.99
CA PRO A 220 9.53 -8.09 5.24
C PRO A 220 9.85 -6.61 5.46
N VAL A 221 10.20 -6.27 6.71
CA VAL A 221 10.72 -4.95 7.10
C VAL A 221 11.94 -4.61 6.26
N GLN A 222 11.99 -3.37 5.79
CA GLN A 222 13.04 -2.83 4.96
C GLN A 222 13.85 -1.76 5.71
N THR A 223 14.99 -1.40 5.15
CA THR A 223 15.92 -0.38 5.64
C THR A 223 15.87 0.87 4.77
N ARG A 224 16.49 1.95 5.25
CA ARG A 224 16.71 3.15 4.45
C ARG A 224 17.53 2.86 3.17
N THR A 225 18.49 1.92 3.24
CA THR A 225 19.27 1.48 2.06
C THR A 225 18.40 0.81 1.00
N ASP A 226 17.39 0.02 1.42
CA ASP A 226 16.46 -0.60 0.48
C ASP A 226 15.56 0.44 -0.19
N LEU A 227 15.08 1.43 0.56
CA LEU A 227 14.31 2.56 0.03
C LEU A 227 15.15 3.40 -0.94
N GLN A 228 16.43 3.66 -0.62
CA GLN A 228 17.35 4.38 -1.51
C GLN A 228 17.55 3.63 -2.83
N ALA A 229 17.75 2.30 -2.76
CA ALA A 229 17.92 1.49 -3.96
C ALA A 229 16.67 1.51 -4.87
N GLU A 230 15.47 1.52 -4.29
CA GLU A 230 14.23 1.67 -5.07
C GLU A 230 14.11 3.06 -5.69
N HIS A 231 14.43 4.12 -4.93
CA HIS A 231 14.46 5.48 -5.45
C HIS A 231 15.44 5.64 -6.64
N ASP A 232 16.65 5.09 -6.50
CA ASP A 232 17.68 5.16 -7.55
C ASP A 232 17.25 4.41 -8.82
N MET A 233 16.65 3.23 -8.64
CA MET A 233 16.08 2.44 -9.75
C MET A 233 14.97 3.23 -10.46
N LEU A 234 13.98 3.75 -9.72
CA LEU A 234 12.86 4.52 -10.28
C LEU A 234 13.36 5.74 -11.07
N SER A 235 14.32 6.50 -10.52
CA SER A 235 14.88 7.69 -11.15
C SER A 235 15.62 7.37 -12.47
N ALA A 236 16.43 6.31 -12.46
CA ALA A 236 17.19 5.88 -13.63
C ALA A 236 16.28 5.32 -14.73
N VAL A 237 15.29 4.48 -14.34
CA VAL A 237 14.34 3.89 -15.29
C VAL A 237 13.44 4.97 -15.88
N TYR A 238 12.90 5.89 -15.06
CA TYR A 238 12.15 7.04 -15.57
C TYR A 238 12.91 7.82 -16.64
N THR A 239 14.17 8.17 -16.37
CA THR A 239 15.01 8.91 -17.32
C THR A 239 15.14 8.18 -18.65
N THR A 240 15.33 6.86 -18.59
CA THR A 240 15.47 6.03 -19.79
C THR A 240 14.16 5.90 -20.56
N LEU A 241 13.05 5.58 -19.87
CA LEU A 241 11.73 5.45 -20.49
C LEU A 241 11.26 6.78 -21.11
N TRP A 242 11.53 7.90 -20.42
CA TRP A 242 11.21 9.23 -20.96
C TRP A 242 11.93 9.53 -22.27
N LYS A 243 13.23 9.19 -22.37
CA LYS A 243 13.99 9.33 -23.62
C LYS A 243 13.37 8.46 -24.72
N MET A 244 13.08 7.20 -24.44
CA MET A 244 12.47 6.27 -25.41
C MET A 244 11.08 6.74 -25.88
N MET A 245 10.27 7.31 -24.97
CA MET A 245 8.96 7.88 -25.31
C MET A 245 9.11 9.07 -26.27
N ARG A 246 10.10 9.94 -26.06
CA ARG A 246 10.39 11.06 -26.97
C ARG A 246 10.86 10.60 -28.35
N GLU A 247 11.43 9.41 -28.45
CA GLU A 247 11.78 8.74 -29.71
C GLU A 247 10.59 7.99 -30.34
N SER A 248 9.38 8.17 -29.77
CA SER A 248 8.12 7.56 -30.23
C SER A 248 8.09 6.03 -30.11
N LEU A 249 8.86 5.44 -29.21
CA LEU A 249 8.81 4.01 -28.93
C LEU A 249 7.54 3.67 -28.15
N SER A 250 6.89 2.57 -28.53
CA SER A 250 5.76 2.01 -27.80
C SER A 250 6.18 1.28 -26.50
N ALA A 251 5.24 0.98 -25.64
CA ALA A 251 5.50 0.15 -24.44
C ALA A 251 6.15 -1.20 -24.81
N ASN A 252 5.71 -1.84 -25.89
CA ASN A 252 6.26 -3.12 -26.38
C ASN A 252 7.72 -2.96 -26.86
N ASP A 253 8.05 -1.86 -27.54
CA ASP A 253 9.43 -1.57 -27.95
C ASP A 253 10.32 -1.34 -26.72
N MET A 254 9.80 -0.65 -25.70
CA MET A 254 10.52 -0.42 -24.44
C MET A 254 10.78 -1.74 -23.70
N ILE A 255 9.80 -2.63 -23.60
CA ILE A 255 9.96 -3.96 -23.00
C ILE A 255 11.02 -4.76 -23.76
N ALA A 256 10.95 -4.78 -25.11
CA ALA A 256 11.92 -5.49 -25.95
C ALA A 256 13.36 -4.96 -25.80
N ALA A 257 13.52 -3.66 -25.59
CA ALA A 257 14.82 -3.02 -25.38
C ALA A 257 15.45 -3.28 -24.01
N ARG A 258 14.68 -3.84 -23.03
CA ARG A 258 15.13 -4.19 -21.67
C ARG A 258 15.88 -3.08 -20.92
N PRO A 259 15.30 -1.88 -20.77
CA PRO A 259 15.96 -0.74 -20.11
C PRO A 259 16.23 -0.99 -18.62
N THR A 260 15.61 -2.02 -18.06
CA THR A 260 15.67 -2.40 -16.63
C THR A 260 16.65 -3.54 -16.35
N ALA A 261 17.33 -4.10 -17.38
CA ALA A 261 18.11 -5.35 -17.28
C ALA A 261 19.07 -5.43 -16.07
N GLN A 262 19.71 -4.31 -15.69
CA GLN A 262 20.62 -4.25 -14.54
C GLN A 262 19.89 -4.40 -13.18
N TYR A 263 18.57 -4.22 -13.15
CA TYR A 263 17.74 -4.27 -11.94
C TYR A 263 16.93 -5.56 -11.82
N ASP A 264 16.77 -6.32 -12.93
CA ASP A 264 15.90 -7.49 -13.01
C ASP A 264 16.26 -8.58 -11.98
N ALA A 265 17.55 -8.71 -11.64
CA ALA A 265 18.01 -9.67 -10.62
C ALA A 265 17.43 -9.40 -9.22
N ARG A 266 17.16 -8.13 -8.90
CA ARG A 266 16.57 -7.72 -7.61
C ARG A 266 15.05 -7.63 -7.65
N TRP A 267 14.48 -7.13 -8.75
CA TRP A 267 13.05 -6.80 -8.84
C TRP A 267 12.25 -7.73 -9.77
N GLY A 268 12.87 -8.71 -10.42
CA GLY A 268 12.18 -9.72 -11.23
C GLY A 268 11.78 -9.25 -12.63
N ASN A 269 10.60 -9.67 -13.10
CA ASN A 269 10.10 -9.34 -14.44
C ASN A 269 9.59 -7.88 -14.48
N PRO A 270 10.12 -7.03 -15.40
CA PRO A 270 9.78 -5.62 -15.52
C PRO A 270 8.57 -5.33 -16.43
N ASP A 271 8.03 -6.30 -17.16
CA ASP A 271 7.11 -6.03 -18.29
C ASP A 271 5.88 -5.23 -17.86
N LEU A 272 5.25 -5.62 -16.76
CA LEU A 272 4.10 -4.90 -16.21
C LEU A 272 4.48 -3.50 -15.73
N PHE A 273 5.63 -3.37 -15.06
CA PHE A 273 6.13 -2.09 -14.57
C PHE A 273 6.41 -1.11 -15.71
N ILE A 274 7.07 -1.56 -16.78
CA ILE A 274 7.34 -0.74 -17.97
C ILE A 274 6.03 -0.35 -18.67
N SER A 275 5.10 -1.28 -18.83
CA SER A 275 3.79 -1.01 -19.42
C SER A 275 3.01 0.04 -18.62
N ASN A 276 2.90 -0.14 -17.30
CA ASN A 276 2.18 0.81 -16.44
C ASN A 276 2.90 2.17 -16.35
N ALA A 277 4.24 2.18 -16.37
CA ALA A 277 5.01 3.43 -16.42
C ALA A 277 4.74 4.20 -17.73
N TYR A 278 4.68 3.49 -18.87
CA TYR A 278 4.34 4.09 -20.16
C TYR A 278 2.94 4.71 -20.14
N GLU A 279 1.92 3.97 -19.71
CA GLU A 279 0.53 4.44 -19.65
C GLU A 279 0.39 5.64 -18.71
N GLY A 280 1.01 5.59 -17.52
CA GLY A 280 0.99 6.70 -16.58
C GLY A 280 1.67 7.96 -17.13
N MET A 281 2.83 7.83 -17.78
CA MET A 281 3.52 8.95 -18.43
C MET A 281 2.69 9.53 -19.58
N TYR A 282 2.09 8.66 -20.41
CA TYR A 282 1.26 9.10 -21.54
C TYR A 282 0.02 9.87 -21.06
N GLY A 283 -0.67 9.37 -20.04
CA GLY A 283 -1.82 10.03 -19.44
C GLY A 283 -1.49 11.43 -18.91
N HIS A 284 -0.39 11.58 -18.18
CA HIS A 284 0.06 12.88 -17.65
C HIS A 284 0.46 13.88 -18.75
N ILE A 285 1.11 13.41 -19.83
CA ILE A 285 1.43 14.26 -20.98
C ILE A 285 0.13 14.73 -21.67
N ALA A 286 -0.81 13.84 -21.90
CA ALA A 286 -2.07 14.14 -22.55
C ALA A 286 -2.88 15.19 -21.75
N GLU A 287 -2.92 15.07 -20.40
CA GLU A 287 -3.52 16.08 -19.54
C GLU A 287 -2.81 17.44 -19.62
N TYR A 288 -1.47 17.43 -19.65
CA TYR A 288 -0.68 18.67 -19.74
C TYR A 288 -0.93 19.40 -21.08
N LEU A 289 -0.93 18.65 -22.19
CA LEU A 289 -1.20 19.19 -23.52
C LEU A 289 -2.65 19.62 -23.68
N GLY A 290 -3.61 18.90 -23.08
CA GLY A 290 -5.04 19.26 -23.09
C GLY A 290 -5.36 20.55 -22.32
N LYS A 291 -4.57 20.91 -21.31
CA LYS A 291 -4.69 22.18 -20.56
C LYS A 291 -4.05 23.38 -21.25
N GLY A 292 -3.28 23.14 -22.32
CA GLY A 292 -2.57 24.19 -23.09
C GLY A 292 -3.30 24.69 -24.34
N VAL A 293 -4.51 24.23 -24.59
CA VAL A 293 -5.33 24.66 -25.76
C VAL A 293 -6.67 25.22 -25.26
N VAL A 294 -6.61 26.35 -24.58
CA VAL A 294 -7.74 27.31 -24.46
C VAL A 294 -7.15 28.71 -24.50
#